data_8a9a1b7114a3d20eb158412c6787c619
#
_entry.id   8a9a1b7114a3d20eb158412c6787c619
#
_cell.length_a   1.000
_cell.length_b   1.000
_cell.length_c   1.000
_cell.angle_alpha   90.00
_cell.angle_beta   90.00
_cell.angle_gamma   90.00
#
_symmetry.space_group_name_H-M   'P 1'
#
loop_
_entity.id
_entity.type
_entity.pdbx_description
1 polymer ?
#
loop_
_entity_poly.entity_id
_entity_poly.type
_entity_poly.pdbx_seq_one_letter_code
_entity_poly.pdbx_strand_id
1 'polypeptide(L)'
;LTKEVNALEDQVKENQSDKSLKKILAAKQKELKSLIKKMSDIKRKAGSKFNTNLEVANLKGSPIYARVSRRSFGNGSMTPQRTLATAPEGQRLGILTQPSWLVSHSDAMDNHAIHRGIWVRERLLGGGIPDVPITVDAQLPDEPNVSLRERMRVTREKYCWSCHEKMDPLGLPFEMYNHAGLYRTTEFDKPVDTGGEIVDSGDPSLDGPVKNALEMIEKLANSERVEQVFIRHAFRFWMGRNETLHDRPVLLAAHQAYRESEGSMKALIHSLVTSDAFLYRSGRN
;
A
#
# COMPACT_ATOMS: atom_id res chain seq x y z
N LEU A 1 19.27 -20.40 -22.46
CA LEU A 1 19.05 -20.79 -23.86
C LEU A 1 19.24 -19.61 -24.82
N THR A 2 18.67 -18.43 -24.58
CA THR A 2 18.88 -17.23 -25.43
C THR A 2 20.36 -16.84 -25.50
N LYS A 3 21.08 -16.81 -24.37
CA LYS A 3 22.52 -16.56 -24.32
C LYS A 3 23.34 -17.63 -25.08
N GLU A 4 22.93 -18.89 -24.98
CA GLU A 4 23.58 -20.01 -25.70
C GLU A 4 23.34 -19.91 -27.21
N VAL A 5 22.14 -19.54 -27.65
CA VAL A 5 21.85 -19.33 -29.08
C VAL A 5 22.67 -18.19 -29.63
N ASN A 6 22.74 -17.05 -28.93
CA ASN A 6 23.56 -15.92 -29.37
C ASN A 6 25.07 -16.27 -29.46
N ALA A 7 25.60 -17.00 -28.48
CA ALA A 7 26.99 -17.46 -28.51
C ALA A 7 27.27 -18.43 -29.70
N LEU A 8 26.33 -19.33 -30.01
CA LEU A 8 26.40 -20.20 -31.15
C LEU A 8 26.28 -19.46 -32.49
N GLU A 9 25.47 -18.41 -32.55
CA GLU A 9 25.37 -17.52 -33.73
C GLU A 9 26.68 -16.83 -34.02
N ASP A 10 27.38 -16.35 -32.99
CA ASP A 10 28.69 -15.73 -33.16
C ASP A 10 29.76 -16.75 -33.59
N GLN A 11 29.78 -17.96 -33.02
CA GLN A 11 30.66 -19.04 -33.45
C GLN A 11 30.42 -19.47 -34.90
N VAL A 12 29.15 -19.50 -35.34
CA VAL A 12 28.80 -19.82 -36.73
C VAL A 12 29.23 -18.69 -37.69
N LYS A 13 29.21 -17.43 -37.25
CA LYS A 13 29.76 -16.30 -38.06
C LYS A 13 31.24 -16.40 -38.25
N GLU A 14 31.98 -16.82 -37.20
CA GLU A 14 33.45 -17.01 -37.28
C GLU A 14 33.85 -18.23 -38.09
N ASN A 15 33.04 -19.30 -38.07
CA ASN A 15 33.35 -20.55 -38.79
C ASN A 15 32.19 -20.99 -39.70
N GLN A 16 32.02 -20.26 -40.81
CA GLN A 16 30.89 -20.42 -41.72
C GLN A 16 30.87 -21.79 -42.46
N SER A 17 31.96 -22.53 -42.49
CA SER A 17 32.06 -23.83 -43.18
C SER A 17 31.65 -25.02 -42.31
N ASP A 18 31.52 -24.83 -40.99
CA ASP A 18 31.18 -25.91 -40.07
C ASP A 18 29.71 -26.28 -40.12
N LYS A 19 29.42 -27.37 -40.81
CA LYS A 19 28.04 -27.93 -40.94
C LYS A 19 27.48 -28.46 -39.62
N SER A 20 28.33 -28.86 -38.67
CA SER A 20 27.89 -29.40 -37.39
C SER A 20 27.43 -28.30 -36.48
N LEU A 21 28.14 -27.20 -36.41
CA LEU A 21 27.77 -25.97 -35.68
C LEU A 21 26.43 -25.39 -36.19
N LYS A 22 26.24 -25.32 -37.50
CA LYS A 22 24.98 -24.89 -38.11
C LYS A 22 23.80 -25.78 -37.71
N LYS A 23 23.99 -27.09 -37.64
CA LYS A 23 22.96 -28.04 -37.23
C LYS A 23 22.59 -27.88 -35.75
N ILE A 24 23.59 -27.68 -34.89
CA ILE A 24 23.36 -27.41 -33.45
C ILE A 24 22.62 -26.10 -33.27
N LEU A 25 23.03 -25.04 -33.94
CA LEU A 25 22.36 -23.74 -33.89
C LEU A 25 20.87 -23.84 -34.30
N ALA A 26 20.60 -24.51 -35.44
CA ALA A 26 19.23 -24.69 -35.91
C ALA A 26 18.36 -25.47 -34.92
N ALA A 27 18.90 -26.51 -34.26
CA ALA A 27 18.21 -27.25 -33.23
C ALA A 27 17.89 -26.37 -32.01
N LYS A 28 18.86 -25.59 -31.52
CA LYS A 28 18.68 -24.68 -30.38
C LYS A 28 17.73 -23.52 -30.69
N GLN A 29 17.78 -22.97 -31.90
CA GLN A 29 16.82 -21.95 -32.33
C GLN A 29 15.37 -22.49 -32.39
N LYS A 30 15.21 -23.76 -32.86
CA LYS A 30 13.90 -24.42 -32.86
C LYS A 30 13.37 -24.65 -31.45
N GLU A 31 14.23 -25.06 -30.54
CA GLU A 31 13.90 -25.20 -29.10
C GLU A 31 13.49 -23.87 -28.48
N LEU A 32 14.27 -22.80 -28.72
CA LEU A 32 13.97 -21.46 -28.25
C LEU A 32 12.62 -20.94 -28.77
N LYS A 33 12.33 -21.11 -30.06
CA LYS A 33 11.04 -20.74 -30.65
C LYS A 33 9.87 -21.49 -29.99
N SER A 34 10.06 -22.80 -29.70
CA SER A 34 9.06 -23.63 -29.03
C SER A 34 8.78 -23.13 -27.61
N LEU A 35 9.84 -22.78 -26.86
CA LEU A 35 9.71 -22.23 -25.50
C LEU A 35 9.04 -20.86 -25.51
N ILE A 36 9.41 -19.96 -26.41
CA ILE A 36 8.76 -18.65 -26.56
C ILE A 36 7.28 -18.81 -26.85
N LYS A 37 6.90 -19.75 -27.73
CA LYS A 37 5.50 -20.05 -28.03
C LYS A 37 4.77 -20.56 -26.78
N LYS A 38 5.36 -21.51 -26.04
CA LYS A 38 4.78 -22.01 -24.77
C LYS A 38 4.61 -20.89 -23.75
N MET A 39 5.61 -20.01 -23.59
CA MET A 39 5.51 -18.85 -22.69
C MET A 39 4.39 -17.89 -23.12
N SER A 40 4.26 -17.63 -24.42
CA SER A 40 3.19 -16.80 -24.96
C SER A 40 1.81 -17.42 -24.70
N ASP A 41 1.66 -18.73 -24.88
CA ASP A 41 0.42 -19.43 -24.59
C ASP A 41 0.09 -19.44 -23.09
N ILE A 42 1.10 -19.59 -22.24
CA ILE A 42 0.94 -19.49 -20.77
C ILE A 42 0.51 -18.06 -20.39
N LYS A 43 1.19 -17.05 -20.91
CA LYS A 43 0.82 -15.64 -20.66
C LYS A 43 -0.61 -15.33 -21.12
N ARG A 44 -1.00 -15.81 -22.30
CA ARG A 44 -2.36 -15.63 -22.82
C ARG A 44 -3.39 -16.33 -21.95
N LYS A 45 -3.12 -17.57 -21.52
CA LYS A 45 -4.00 -18.33 -20.62
C LYS A 45 -4.06 -17.73 -19.22
N ALA A 46 -2.93 -17.28 -18.68
CA ALA A 46 -2.85 -16.60 -17.40
C ALA A 46 -3.56 -15.24 -17.43
N GLY A 47 -3.37 -14.44 -18.50
CA GLY A 47 -4.08 -13.19 -18.69
C GLY A 47 -5.59 -13.38 -18.81
N SER A 48 -6.03 -14.38 -19.55
CA SER A 48 -7.45 -14.75 -19.65
C SER A 48 -8.01 -15.23 -18.30
N LYS A 49 -7.28 -16.09 -17.58
CA LYS A 49 -7.68 -16.55 -16.23
C LYS A 49 -7.66 -15.42 -15.22
N PHE A 50 -6.67 -14.54 -15.28
CA PHE A 50 -6.57 -13.37 -14.40
C PHE A 50 -7.76 -12.43 -14.59
N ASN A 51 -8.10 -12.10 -15.84
CA ASN A 51 -9.27 -11.28 -16.14
C ASN A 51 -10.58 -11.97 -15.70
N THR A 52 -10.71 -13.26 -15.95
CA THR A 52 -11.91 -14.02 -15.55
C THR A 52 -12.00 -14.17 -14.03
N ASN A 53 -10.88 -14.41 -13.35
CA ASN A 53 -10.85 -14.51 -11.90
C ASN A 53 -11.03 -13.14 -11.21
N LEU A 54 -10.53 -12.07 -11.79
CA LEU A 54 -10.78 -10.70 -11.30
C LEU A 54 -12.26 -10.35 -11.46
N GLU A 55 -12.87 -10.64 -12.60
CA GLU A 55 -14.30 -10.48 -12.83
C GLU A 55 -15.13 -11.34 -11.88
N VAL A 56 -14.79 -12.60 -11.69
CA VAL A 56 -15.52 -13.53 -10.82
C VAL A 56 -15.35 -13.16 -9.35
N ALA A 57 -14.17 -12.82 -8.91
CA ALA A 57 -13.94 -12.37 -7.54
C ALA A 57 -14.69 -11.07 -7.25
N ASN A 58 -14.70 -10.11 -8.19
CA ASN A 58 -15.39 -8.85 -8.05
C ASN A 58 -16.90 -8.95 -8.19
N LEU A 59 -17.39 -9.83 -9.08
CA LEU A 59 -18.82 -10.02 -9.33
C LEU A 59 -19.53 -10.74 -8.18
N LYS A 60 -18.87 -11.64 -7.48
CA LYS A 60 -19.47 -12.35 -6.33
C LYS A 60 -19.40 -11.55 -5.02
N GLY A 61 -18.48 -10.62 -4.89
CA GLY A 61 -18.25 -9.88 -3.64
C GLY A 61 -18.55 -8.38 -3.67
N SER A 62 -18.57 -7.73 -4.83
CA SER A 62 -18.78 -6.29 -4.90
C SER A 62 -19.35 -5.80 -6.24
N PRO A 63 -20.63 -5.42 -6.29
CA PRO A 63 -21.25 -4.80 -7.46
C PRO A 63 -20.54 -3.53 -7.94
N ILE A 64 -19.76 -2.90 -7.08
CA ILE A 64 -19.02 -1.67 -7.33
C ILE A 64 -17.96 -1.85 -8.41
N TYR A 65 -17.08 -2.84 -8.23
CA TYR A 65 -15.97 -3.08 -9.13
C TYR A 65 -16.43 -3.61 -10.49
N ALA A 66 -17.49 -4.41 -10.51
CA ALA A 66 -18.09 -4.91 -11.75
C ALA A 66 -18.69 -3.79 -12.63
N ARG A 67 -19.24 -2.73 -12.03
CA ARG A 67 -19.75 -1.59 -12.79
C ARG A 67 -18.67 -0.68 -13.33
N VAL A 68 -17.59 -0.48 -12.58
CA VAL A 68 -16.46 0.34 -13.03
C VAL A 68 -15.71 -0.34 -14.17
N SER A 69 -15.41 -1.65 -14.07
CA SER A 69 -14.67 -2.37 -15.09
C SER A 69 -15.43 -2.49 -16.43
N ARG A 70 -16.74 -2.74 -16.43
CA ARG A 70 -17.55 -2.83 -17.66
C ARG A 70 -17.68 -1.50 -18.43
N ARG A 71 -17.64 -0.37 -17.73
CA ARG A 71 -17.77 0.95 -18.38
C ARG A 71 -16.44 1.55 -18.79
N SER A 72 -15.34 1.18 -18.18
CA SER A 72 -14.01 1.69 -18.52
C SER A 72 -13.46 1.12 -19.83
N PHE A 73 -13.97 -0.02 -20.33
CA PHE A 73 -13.48 -0.69 -21.53
C PHE A 73 -14.51 -0.80 -22.66
N GLY A 74 -15.70 -0.22 -22.53
CA GLY A 74 -16.78 -0.27 -23.53
C GLY A 74 -17.00 1.08 -24.20
N ASN A 75 -16.70 1.15 -25.51
CA ASN A 75 -17.07 2.20 -26.46
C ASN A 75 -16.89 3.67 -26.03
N GLY A 76 -15.66 4.14 -26.09
CA GLY A 76 -15.35 5.52 -26.55
C GLY A 76 -15.71 6.70 -25.64
N SER A 77 -16.36 6.52 -24.49
CA SER A 77 -16.62 7.62 -23.55
C SER A 77 -15.84 7.42 -22.25
N MET A 78 -14.75 8.14 -22.14
CA MET A 78 -13.82 8.13 -20.99
C MET A 78 -14.30 8.98 -19.80
N THR A 79 -15.57 9.31 -19.71
CA THR A 79 -16.12 9.98 -18.51
C THR A 79 -16.68 8.90 -17.55
N PRO A 80 -15.96 8.59 -16.45
CA PRO A 80 -16.50 7.69 -15.45
C PRO A 80 -17.75 8.33 -14.83
N GLN A 81 -18.92 7.77 -15.09
CA GLN A 81 -20.12 8.16 -14.35
C GLN A 81 -19.87 7.83 -12.85
N ARG A 82 -19.86 8.86 -12.03
CA ARG A 82 -19.82 8.71 -10.59
C ARG A 82 -21.10 8.00 -10.14
N THR A 83 -20.98 6.76 -9.70
CA THR A 83 -22.09 6.01 -9.13
C THR A 83 -21.81 5.83 -7.64
N LEU A 84 -22.76 6.26 -6.82
CA LEU A 84 -22.73 5.91 -5.39
C LEU A 84 -22.90 4.40 -5.26
N ALA A 85 -22.03 3.77 -4.50
CA ALA A 85 -22.10 2.35 -4.26
C ALA A 85 -21.73 2.09 -2.79
N THR A 86 -22.52 1.25 -2.13
CA THR A 86 -22.28 0.83 -0.76
C THR A 86 -21.25 -0.30 -0.75
N ALA A 87 -20.25 -0.18 0.08
CA ALA A 87 -19.30 -1.25 0.32
C ALA A 87 -19.99 -2.44 1.02
N PRO A 88 -19.59 -3.69 0.73
CA PRO A 88 -20.06 -4.83 1.48
C PRO A 88 -19.77 -4.67 2.98
N GLU A 89 -20.73 -5.08 3.81
CA GLU A 89 -20.58 -5.03 5.26
C GLU A 89 -19.34 -5.80 5.73
N GLY A 90 -18.64 -5.28 6.71
CA GLY A 90 -17.43 -5.89 7.25
C GLY A 90 -16.21 -5.91 6.33
N GLN A 91 -16.27 -5.30 5.14
CA GLN A 91 -15.13 -5.28 4.22
C GLN A 91 -14.45 -3.92 4.09
N ARG A 92 -15.14 -2.82 4.38
CA ARG A 92 -14.62 -1.46 4.19
C ARG A 92 -15.05 -0.54 5.32
N LEU A 93 -14.11 0.29 5.75
CA LEU A 93 -14.35 1.33 6.75
C LEU A 93 -13.40 2.50 6.51
N GLY A 94 -13.96 3.70 6.28
CA GLY A 94 -13.16 4.91 6.14
C GLY A 94 -12.12 4.90 5.00
N ILE A 95 -11.23 5.87 5.07
CA ILE A 95 -10.27 6.16 3.99
C ILE A 95 -9.16 5.10 3.87
N LEU A 96 -8.72 4.49 4.97
CA LEU A 96 -7.62 3.52 4.98
C LEU A 96 -7.99 2.18 4.34
N THR A 97 -9.25 1.93 4.08
CA THR A 97 -9.69 0.75 3.35
C THR A 97 -10.04 1.05 1.90
N GLN A 98 -9.92 2.29 1.46
CA GLN A 98 -10.14 2.65 0.05
C GLN A 98 -9.06 2.01 -0.83
N PRO A 99 -9.44 1.44 -1.99
CA PRO A 99 -8.46 0.81 -2.88
C PRO A 99 -7.33 1.75 -3.30
N SER A 100 -7.62 3.03 -3.50
CA SER A 100 -6.60 4.04 -3.84
C SER A 100 -5.52 4.17 -2.76
N TRP A 101 -5.90 4.18 -1.47
CA TRP A 101 -4.93 4.22 -0.39
C TRP A 101 -4.15 2.91 -0.28
N LEU A 102 -4.83 1.77 -0.37
CA LEU A 102 -4.21 0.44 -0.27
C LEU A 102 -3.20 0.21 -1.40
N VAL A 103 -3.55 0.57 -2.64
CA VAL A 103 -2.69 0.44 -3.82
C VAL A 103 -1.48 1.38 -3.73
N SER A 104 -1.67 2.63 -3.28
CA SER A 104 -0.56 3.59 -3.14
C SER A 104 0.46 3.20 -2.05
N HIS A 105 0.08 2.25 -1.18
CA HIS A 105 0.93 1.68 -0.13
C HIS A 105 1.15 0.18 -0.34
N SER A 106 1.31 -0.22 -1.59
CA SER A 106 1.64 -1.59 -2.03
C SER A 106 2.67 -1.53 -3.14
N ASP A 107 3.35 -2.66 -3.37
CA ASP A 107 4.18 -2.83 -4.54
C ASP A 107 3.36 -3.26 -5.76
N ALA A 108 3.99 -3.36 -6.92
CA ALA A 108 3.32 -3.75 -8.15
C ALA A 108 2.77 -5.19 -8.12
N MET A 109 3.38 -6.05 -7.33
CA MET A 109 3.09 -7.49 -7.27
C MET A 109 2.71 -7.99 -5.89
N ASP A 110 2.93 -7.20 -4.84
CA ASP A 110 2.75 -7.64 -3.46
C ASP A 110 2.25 -6.52 -2.54
N ASN A 111 1.73 -6.90 -1.39
CA ASN A 111 1.40 -5.98 -0.32
C ASN A 111 2.68 -5.37 0.27
N HIS A 112 2.51 -4.23 0.94
CA HIS A 112 3.60 -3.60 1.66
C HIS A 112 3.15 -3.20 3.08
N ALA A 113 3.04 -4.19 3.98
CA ALA A 113 2.62 -3.95 5.36
C ALA A 113 3.50 -2.92 6.06
N ILE A 114 4.80 -2.92 5.80
CA ILE A 114 5.75 -1.94 6.36
C ILE A 114 5.35 -0.51 5.99
N HIS A 115 5.13 -0.21 4.70
CA HIS A 115 4.71 1.12 4.25
C HIS A 115 3.36 1.55 4.85
N ARG A 116 2.40 0.62 4.94
CA ARG A 116 1.11 0.90 5.58
C ARG A 116 1.28 1.23 7.06
N GLY A 117 2.14 0.49 7.75
CA GLY A 117 2.46 0.71 9.15
C GLY A 117 3.19 2.03 9.40
N ILE A 118 4.19 2.37 8.59
CA ILE A 118 4.87 3.67 8.63
C ILE A 118 3.87 4.81 8.46
N TRP A 119 2.98 4.70 7.48
CA TRP A 119 1.97 5.73 7.23
C TRP A 119 1.05 5.94 8.43
N VAL A 120 0.53 4.86 9.04
CA VAL A 120 -0.28 4.94 10.26
C VAL A 120 0.51 5.59 11.40
N ARG A 121 1.76 5.16 11.60
CA ARG A 121 2.66 5.70 12.62
C ARG A 121 2.86 7.19 12.48
N GLU A 122 3.22 7.66 11.30
CA GLU A 122 3.60 9.05 11.07
C GLU A 122 2.40 9.97 10.92
N ARG A 123 1.35 9.50 10.22
CA ARG A 123 0.23 10.35 9.83
C ARG A 123 -0.92 10.36 10.82
N LEU A 124 -1.07 9.30 11.61
CA LEU A 124 -2.16 9.21 12.58
C LEU A 124 -1.68 9.23 14.03
N LEU A 125 -0.57 8.58 14.34
CA LEU A 125 -0.04 8.55 15.70
C LEU A 125 1.01 9.65 15.99
N GLY A 126 1.54 10.30 14.93
CA GLY A 126 2.48 11.42 15.05
C GLY A 126 3.87 11.01 15.53
N GLY A 127 4.18 9.71 15.46
CA GLY A 127 5.53 9.19 15.67
C GLY A 127 6.38 9.33 14.40
N GLY A 128 7.67 9.04 14.51
CA GLY A 128 8.60 8.96 13.37
C GLY A 128 9.29 7.60 13.33
N ILE A 129 9.65 7.17 12.14
CA ILE A 129 10.51 6.01 11.93
C ILE A 129 11.86 6.53 11.43
N PRO A 130 12.97 6.11 12.02
CA PRO A 130 14.30 6.49 11.54
C PRO A 130 14.54 6.00 10.10
N ASP A 131 15.36 6.72 9.35
CA ASP A 131 15.81 6.28 8.04
C ASP A 131 16.58 4.96 8.14
N VAL A 132 16.40 4.11 7.12
CA VAL A 132 17.11 2.82 7.05
C VAL A 132 18.61 3.10 6.85
N PRO A 133 19.49 2.56 7.70
CA PRO A 133 20.94 2.70 7.50
C PRO A 133 21.38 2.11 6.16
N ILE A 134 22.30 2.75 5.47
CA ILE A 134 22.82 2.34 4.15
C ILE A 134 23.41 0.91 4.17
N THR A 135 23.82 0.43 5.33
CA THR A 135 24.43 -0.90 5.51
C THR A 135 23.40 -2.03 5.64
N VAL A 136 22.12 -1.72 5.64
CA VAL A 136 21.05 -2.71 5.82
C VAL A 136 20.49 -3.09 4.46
N ASP A 137 20.47 -4.40 4.19
CA ASP A 137 19.66 -4.94 3.10
C ASP A 137 18.19 -4.97 3.57
N ALA A 138 17.40 -4.05 3.04
CA ALA A 138 16.00 -3.87 3.43
C ALA A 138 15.03 -4.74 2.59
N GLN A 139 15.54 -5.71 1.83
CA GLN A 139 14.70 -6.58 1.00
C GLN A 139 14.16 -7.76 1.82
N LEU A 140 12.86 -7.99 1.69
CA LEU A 140 12.26 -9.21 2.23
C LEU A 140 12.63 -10.41 1.34
N PRO A 141 12.74 -11.63 1.91
CA PRO A 141 12.99 -12.83 1.15
C PRO A 141 11.98 -13.02 0.01
N ASP A 142 12.45 -13.32 -1.20
CA ASP A 142 11.59 -13.71 -2.32
C ASP A 142 11.31 -15.22 -2.24
N GLU A 143 10.27 -15.58 -1.50
CA GLU A 143 9.85 -16.95 -1.26
C GLU A 143 8.49 -17.17 -1.91
N PRO A 144 8.41 -17.92 -3.02
CA PRO A 144 7.15 -18.17 -3.70
C PRO A 144 6.19 -19.00 -2.82
N ASN A 145 4.90 -18.64 -2.85
CA ASN A 145 3.84 -19.28 -2.06
C ASN A 145 3.99 -19.19 -0.54
N VAL A 146 4.79 -18.24 -0.06
CA VAL A 146 4.92 -17.88 1.35
C VAL A 146 4.25 -16.52 1.57
N SER A 147 3.40 -16.43 2.60
CA SER A 147 2.68 -15.18 2.89
C SER A 147 3.64 -14.04 3.24
N LEU A 148 3.21 -12.79 3.00
CA LEU A 148 4.01 -11.64 3.36
C LEU A 148 4.35 -11.66 4.85
N ARG A 149 3.40 -12.00 5.72
CA ARG A 149 3.61 -12.10 7.17
C ARG A 149 4.70 -13.12 7.54
N GLU A 150 4.74 -14.26 6.86
CA GLU A 150 5.77 -15.28 7.07
C GLU A 150 7.14 -14.79 6.55
N ARG A 151 7.20 -14.10 5.40
CA ARG A 151 8.43 -13.52 4.87
C ARG A 151 8.96 -12.38 5.75
N MET A 152 8.10 -11.62 6.42
CA MET A 152 8.46 -10.59 7.38
C MET A 152 9.06 -11.13 8.69
N ARG A 153 9.23 -12.46 8.87
CA ARG A 153 9.94 -13.02 10.03
C ARG A 153 11.35 -12.44 10.22
N VAL A 154 12.01 -12.07 9.12
CA VAL A 154 13.36 -11.47 9.15
C VAL A 154 13.39 -10.10 9.83
N THR A 155 12.28 -9.35 9.81
CA THR A 155 12.20 -8.05 10.47
C THR A 155 12.17 -8.16 12.00
N ARG A 156 11.92 -9.36 12.53
CA ARG A 156 11.93 -9.65 13.97
C ARG A 156 13.32 -9.94 14.55
N GLU A 157 14.34 -9.99 13.71
CA GLU A 157 15.72 -10.06 14.18
C GLU A 157 16.06 -8.83 15.00
N LYS A 158 16.86 -9.01 16.07
CA LYS A 158 17.10 -7.99 17.10
C LYS A 158 17.44 -6.60 16.54
N TYR A 159 18.26 -6.55 15.51
CA TYR A 159 18.67 -5.29 14.89
C TYR A 159 17.52 -4.63 14.12
N CYS A 160 16.82 -5.39 13.30
CA CYS A 160 15.70 -4.91 12.49
C CYS A 160 14.49 -4.53 13.37
N TRP A 161 14.24 -5.32 14.40
CA TRP A 161 13.09 -5.17 15.29
C TRP A 161 13.06 -3.82 16.01
N SER A 162 14.21 -3.22 16.29
CA SER A 162 14.28 -1.89 16.93
C SER A 162 13.48 -0.78 16.21
N CYS A 163 13.31 -0.91 14.88
CA CYS A 163 12.44 -0.03 14.09
C CYS A 163 11.11 -0.70 13.74
N HIS A 164 11.15 -2.00 13.37
CA HIS A 164 9.99 -2.74 12.88
C HIS A 164 8.92 -2.96 13.95
N GLU A 165 9.27 -3.02 15.23
CA GLU A 165 8.30 -3.07 16.34
C GLU A 165 7.31 -1.90 16.34
N LYS A 166 7.70 -0.75 15.75
CA LYS A 166 6.88 0.48 15.72
C LYS A 166 5.99 0.58 14.49
N MET A 167 6.18 -0.26 13.48
CA MET A 167 5.47 -0.15 12.20
C MET A 167 4.83 -1.46 11.74
N ASP A 168 5.48 -2.61 11.89
CA ASP A 168 4.93 -3.88 11.43
C ASP A 168 3.59 -4.22 12.08
N PRO A 169 3.43 -4.09 13.42
CA PRO A 169 2.14 -4.37 14.07
C PRO A 169 0.99 -3.49 13.57
N LEU A 170 1.29 -2.27 13.11
CA LEU A 170 0.32 -1.33 12.56
C LEU A 170 -0.07 -1.62 11.11
N GLY A 171 0.83 -2.23 10.34
CA GLY A 171 0.60 -2.52 8.93
C GLY A 171 0.01 -3.89 8.65
N LEU A 172 0.33 -4.89 9.46
CA LEU A 172 -0.13 -6.27 9.31
C LEU A 172 -1.66 -6.44 9.38
N PRO A 173 -2.45 -5.65 10.12
CA PRO A 173 -3.91 -5.73 10.07
C PRO A 173 -4.51 -5.53 8.67
N PHE A 174 -3.81 -4.83 7.77
CA PHE A 174 -4.25 -4.59 6.40
C PHE A 174 -4.02 -5.77 5.45
N GLU A 175 -3.49 -6.91 5.92
CA GLU A 175 -3.33 -8.11 5.10
C GLU A 175 -4.66 -8.72 4.65
N MET A 176 -5.77 -8.30 5.25
CA MET A 176 -7.12 -8.57 4.72
C MET A 176 -7.38 -7.95 3.34
N TYR A 177 -6.44 -7.19 2.78
CA TYR A 177 -6.48 -6.63 1.43
C TYR A 177 -5.21 -6.99 0.68
N ASN A 178 -5.34 -7.35 -0.58
CA ASN A 178 -4.19 -7.61 -1.44
C ASN A 178 -3.58 -6.29 -1.99
N HIS A 179 -2.50 -6.40 -2.77
CA HIS A 179 -1.81 -5.26 -3.39
C HIS A 179 -2.69 -4.42 -4.34
N ALA A 180 -3.71 -5.03 -4.93
CA ALA A 180 -4.70 -4.33 -5.75
C ALA A 180 -5.84 -3.69 -4.92
N GLY A 181 -5.74 -3.73 -3.59
CA GLY A 181 -6.74 -3.19 -2.68
C GLY A 181 -8.03 -4.02 -2.59
N LEU A 182 -8.03 -5.26 -3.04
CA LEU A 182 -9.18 -6.15 -2.95
C LEU A 182 -9.20 -6.87 -1.61
N TYR A 183 -10.39 -6.97 -1.02
CA TYR A 183 -10.62 -7.76 0.20
C TYR A 183 -10.37 -9.24 -0.04
N ARG A 184 -9.69 -9.90 0.88
CA ARG A 184 -9.38 -11.32 0.86
C ARG A 184 -9.48 -11.95 2.25
N THR A 185 -9.87 -13.21 2.29
CA THR A 185 -9.91 -14.03 3.51
C THR A 185 -8.88 -15.15 3.49
N THR A 186 -8.31 -15.42 2.32
CA THR A 186 -7.31 -16.46 2.12
C THR A 186 -6.13 -15.95 1.29
N GLU A 187 -4.96 -16.51 1.54
CA GLU A 187 -3.72 -16.32 0.80
C GLU A 187 -3.04 -17.69 0.68
N PHE A 188 -2.67 -18.11 -0.54
CA PHE A 188 -2.11 -19.45 -0.81
C PHE A 188 -2.92 -20.59 -0.16
N ASP A 189 -4.25 -20.53 -0.33
CA ASP A 189 -5.23 -21.49 0.22
C ASP A 189 -5.26 -21.61 1.76
N LYS A 190 -4.62 -20.68 2.47
CA LYS A 190 -4.67 -20.60 3.94
C LYS A 190 -5.45 -19.36 4.37
N PRO A 191 -6.11 -19.37 5.55
CA PRO A 191 -6.70 -18.16 6.12
C PRO A 191 -5.64 -17.07 6.31
N VAL A 192 -5.98 -15.83 5.94
CA VAL A 192 -5.09 -14.68 6.18
C VAL A 192 -5.10 -14.33 7.66
N ASP A 193 -3.92 -14.24 8.26
CA ASP A 193 -3.76 -13.66 9.59
C ASP A 193 -3.77 -12.13 9.51
N THR A 194 -4.82 -11.51 10.04
CA THR A 194 -5.07 -10.07 10.03
C THR A 194 -4.83 -9.42 11.39
N GLY A 195 -4.31 -10.16 12.36
CA GLY A 195 -4.00 -9.65 13.69
C GLY A 195 -2.86 -8.64 13.66
N GLY A 196 -2.93 -7.67 14.56
CA GLY A 196 -1.87 -6.68 14.76
C GLY A 196 -2.00 -6.00 16.10
N GLU A 197 -1.37 -4.85 16.23
CA GLU A 197 -1.34 -4.12 17.49
C GLU A 197 -1.13 -2.62 17.25
N ILE A 198 -1.84 -1.78 18.02
CA ILE A 198 -1.50 -0.37 18.12
C ILE A 198 -0.42 -0.27 19.20
N VAL A 199 0.71 0.30 18.83
CA VAL A 199 1.90 0.35 19.71
C VAL A 199 2.43 1.77 19.79
N ASP A 200 2.94 2.15 20.96
CA ASP A 200 3.67 3.41 21.19
C ASP A 200 2.93 4.63 20.61
N SER A 201 1.59 4.64 20.74
CA SER A 201 0.73 5.71 20.20
C SER A 201 0.93 7.06 20.90
N GLY A 202 1.52 7.05 22.09
CA GLY A 202 1.57 8.17 23.01
C GLY A 202 0.29 8.32 23.85
N ASP A 203 -0.64 7.38 23.72
CA ASP A 203 -1.84 7.22 24.54
C ASP A 203 -1.97 5.74 24.95
N PRO A 204 -1.58 5.38 26.19
CA PRO A 204 -1.62 3.99 26.64
C PRO A 204 -3.01 3.33 26.57
N SER A 205 -4.08 4.12 26.56
CA SER A 205 -5.44 3.59 26.44
C SER A 205 -5.79 3.13 25.01
N LEU A 206 -5.06 3.63 24.03
CA LEU A 206 -5.18 3.26 22.62
C LEU A 206 -4.33 2.04 22.26
N ASP A 207 -3.21 1.87 22.94
CA ASP A 207 -2.26 0.77 22.69
C ASP A 207 -2.89 -0.58 23.00
N GLY A 208 -2.56 -1.59 22.21
CA GLY A 208 -2.99 -2.96 22.41
C GLY A 208 -3.39 -3.69 21.14
N PRO A 209 -3.74 -4.99 21.25
CA PRO A 209 -4.03 -5.85 20.12
C PRO A 209 -5.29 -5.44 19.37
N VAL A 210 -5.28 -5.73 18.07
CA VAL A 210 -6.40 -5.57 17.15
C VAL A 210 -6.56 -6.83 16.29
N LYS A 211 -7.78 -7.21 15.99
CA LYS A 211 -8.07 -8.42 15.20
C LYS A 211 -7.83 -8.20 13.70
N ASN A 212 -8.04 -6.99 13.23
CA ASN A 212 -7.94 -6.63 11.82
C ASN A 212 -7.88 -5.11 11.63
N ALA A 213 -7.77 -4.66 10.40
CA ALA A 213 -7.72 -3.23 10.07
C ALA A 213 -8.99 -2.47 10.44
N LEU A 214 -10.17 -3.10 10.43
CA LEU A 214 -11.41 -2.40 10.75
C LEU A 214 -11.46 -2.04 12.23
N GLU A 215 -11.14 -2.99 13.11
CA GLU A 215 -11.06 -2.73 14.55
C GLU A 215 -9.98 -1.67 14.87
N MET A 216 -8.83 -1.75 14.19
CA MET A 216 -7.80 -0.72 14.34
C MET A 216 -8.30 0.67 13.93
N ILE A 217 -8.99 0.77 12.79
CA ILE A 217 -9.54 2.03 12.28
C ILE A 217 -10.60 2.60 13.26
N GLU A 218 -11.45 1.76 13.82
CA GLU A 218 -12.44 2.19 14.82
C GLU A 218 -11.76 2.76 16.07
N LYS A 219 -10.74 2.09 16.60
CA LYS A 219 -9.95 2.60 17.73
C LYS A 219 -9.27 3.93 17.39
N LEU A 220 -8.62 4.03 16.23
CA LEU A 220 -7.95 5.24 15.78
C LEU A 220 -8.92 6.40 15.57
N ALA A 221 -10.10 6.13 14.99
CA ALA A 221 -11.12 7.15 14.72
C ALA A 221 -11.73 7.77 16.00
N ASN A 222 -11.69 7.04 17.10
CA ASN A 222 -12.21 7.50 18.40
C ASN A 222 -11.09 8.05 19.32
N SER A 223 -9.87 8.20 18.81
CA SER A 223 -8.71 8.64 19.60
C SER A 223 -8.50 10.14 19.51
N GLU A 224 -8.52 10.82 20.66
CA GLU A 224 -8.13 12.22 20.75
C GLU A 224 -6.69 12.47 20.28
N ARG A 225 -5.80 11.50 20.52
CA ARG A 225 -4.41 11.56 20.03
C ARG A 225 -4.38 11.67 18.50
N VAL A 226 -5.18 10.88 17.82
CA VAL A 226 -5.25 10.92 16.34
C VAL A 226 -5.85 12.24 15.86
N GLU A 227 -6.89 12.77 16.52
CA GLU A 227 -7.43 14.09 16.22
C GLU A 227 -6.35 15.18 16.34
N GLN A 228 -5.59 15.20 17.43
CA GLN A 228 -4.51 16.16 17.64
C GLN A 228 -3.43 16.08 16.56
N VAL A 229 -3.03 14.88 16.16
CA VAL A 229 -2.06 14.68 15.08
C VAL A 229 -2.62 15.16 13.75
N PHE A 230 -3.88 14.87 13.45
CA PHE A 230 -4.56 15.35 12.26
C PHE A 230 -4.60 16.89 12.19
N ILE A 231 -4.91 17.55 13.30
CA ILE A 231 -4.94 19.01 13.39
C ILE A 231 -3.54 19.60 13.19
N ARG A 232 -2.48 18.97 13.72
CA ARG A 232 -1.10 19.38 13.45
C ARG A 232 -0.77 19.26 11.96
N HIS A 233 -1.21 18.22 11.26
CA HIS A 233 -1.04 18.12 9.81
C HIS A 233 -1.81 19.21 9.06
N ALA A 234 -3.05 19.50 9.46
CA ALA A 234 -3.82 20.62 8.91
C ALA A 234 -3.12 21.95 9.13
N PHE A 235 -2.62 22.19 10.35
CA PHE A 235 -1.82 23.38 10.65
C PHE A 235 -0.62 23.51 9.71
N ARG A 236 0.20 22.46 9.60
CA ARG A 236 1.39 22.47 8.72
C ARG A 236 1.04 22.76 7.26
N PHE A 237 -0.07 22.20 6.79
CA PHE A 237 -0.55 22.42 5.44
C PHE A 237 -0.95 23.88 5.20
N TRP A 238 -1.77 24.45 6.08
CA TRP A 238 -2.28 25.82 5.91
C TRP A 238 -1.26 26.89 6.25
N MET A 239 -0.42 26.67 7.25
CA MET A 239 0.63 27.62 7.64
C MET A 239 1.88 27.54 6.75
N GLY A 240 2.06 26.46 5.98
CA GLY A 240 3.26 26.23 5.15
C GLY A 240 4.54 26.05 5.97
N ARG A 241 4.43 25.69 7.25
CA ARG A 241 5.54 25.47 8.19
C ARG A 241 5.16 24.49 9.29
N ASN A 242 6.15 23.94 9.95
CA ASN A 242 5.92 23.18 11.16
C ASN A 242 5.48 24.09 12.32
N GLU A 243 4.74 23.48 13.26
CA GLU A 243 4.37 24.13 14.52
C GLU A 243 5.58 24.32 15.45
N THR A 244 5.49 25.34 16.26
CA THR A 244 6.42 25.64 17.36
C THR A 244 5.66 25.65 18.69
N LEU A 245 6.34 25.74 19.81
CA LEU A 245 5.69 25.86 21.13
C LEU A 245 4.76 27.08 21.23
N HIS A 246 5.08 28.17 20.50
CA HIS A 246 4.25 29.37 20.46
C HIS A 246 2.91 29.18 19.74
N ASP A 247 2.78 28.14 18.89
CA ASP A 247 1.55 27.83 18.16
C ASP A 247 0.54 27.03 19.01
N ARG A 248 0.89 26.66 20.24
CA ARG A 248 0.01 25.89 21.13
C ARG A 248 -1.41 26.49 21.26
N PRO A 249 -1.60 27.80 21.50
CA PRO A 249 -2.96 28.37 21.59
C PRO A 249 -3.77 28.18 20.31
N VAL A 250 -3.14 28.32 19.14
CA VAL A 250 -3.79 28.15 17.84
C VAL A 250 -4.20 26.70 17.62
N LEU A 251 -3.33 25.74 17.96
CA LEU A 251 -3.63 24.31 17.83
C LEU A 251 -4.76 23.90 18.78
N LEU A 252 -4.78 24.41 20.02
CA LEU A 252 -5.87 24.13 20.97
C LEU A 252 -7.19 24.72 20.49
N ALA A 253 -7.22 25.96 20.00
CA ALA A 253 -8.44 26.57 19.46
C ALA A 253 -8.94 25.83 18.22
N ALA A 254 -8.06 25.40 17.34
CA ALA A 254 -8.40 24.62 16.16
C ALA A 254 -8.98 23.24 16.53
N HIS A 255 -8.40 22.56 17.53
CA HIS A 255 -8.90 21.29 18.04
C HIS A 255 -10.28 21.45 18.69
N GLN A 256 -10.46 22.49 19.50
CA GLN A 256 -11.75 22.80 20.12
C GLN A 256 -12.82 23.08 19.05
N ALA A 257 -12.54 23.92 18.06
CA ALA A 257 -13.46 24.22 16.98
C ALA A 257 -13.84 22.95 16.16
N TYR A 258 -12.90 22.03 15.94
CA TYR A 258 -13.13 20.75 15.30
C TYR A 258 -14.07 19.87 16.12
N ARG A 259 -13.84 19.73 17.41
CA ARG A 259 -14.67 18.90 18.31
C ARG A 259 -16.07 19.47 18.53
N GLU A 260 -16.21 20.76 18.79
CA GLU A 260 -17.50 21.44 19.01
C GLU A 260 -18.38 21.42 17.76
N SER A 261 -17.78 21.26 16.57
CA SER A 261 -18.50 21.13 15.31
C SER A 261 -18.63 19.69 14.80
N GLU A 262 -18.49 18.70 15.69
CA GLU A 262 -18.62 17.27 15.38
C GLU A 262 -17.70 16.82 14.24
N GLY A 263 -16.45 17.30 14.21
CA GLY A 263 -15.46 16.92 13.23
C GLY A 263 -15.53 17.70 11.91
N SER A 264 -16.07 18.90 11.91
CA SER A 264 -16.17 19.73 10.70
C SER A 264 -14.82 20.24 10.22
N MET A 265 -14.38 19.75 9.06
CA MET A 265 -13.20 20.29 8.36
C MET A 265 -13.30 21.77 8.05
N LYS A 266 -14.52 22.27 7.79
CA LYS A 266 -14.74 23.70 7.53
C LYS A 266 -14.47 24.55 8.76
N ALA A 267 -14.92 24.10 9.94
CA ALA A 267 -14.67 24.76 11.20
C ALA A 267 -13.19 24.77 11.56
N LEU A 268 -12.51 23.63 11.38
CA LEU A 268 -11.05 23.51 11.56
C LEU A 268 -10.28 24.49 10.67
N ILE A 269 -10.56 24.48 9.37
CA ILE A 269 -9.88 25.36 8.42
C ILE A 269 -10.14 26.82 8.78
N HIS A 270 -11.39 27.18 9.07
CA HIS A 270 -11.75 28.54 9.45
C HIS A 270 -10.96 29.00 10.70
N SER A 271 -10.91 28.18 11.74
CA SER A 271 -10.15 28.47 12.96
C SER A 271 -8.66 28.72 12.66
N LEU A 272 -8.05 27.91 11.79
CA LEU A 272 -6.65 28.05 11.41
C LEU A 272 -6.38 29.33 10.60
N VAL A 273 -7.17 29.58 9.53
CA VAL A 273 -6.88 30.70 8.60
C VAL A 273 -7.29 32.08 9.14
N THR A 274 -8.10 32.13 10.20
CA THR A 274 -8.45 33.38 10.90
C THR A 274 -7.58 33.64 12.13
N SER A 275 -6.65 32.72 12.45
CA SER A 275 -5.74 32.89 13.59
C SER A 275 -4.66 33.92 13.33
N ASP A 276 -4.16 34.54 14.39
CA ASP A 276 -3.04 35.47 14.30
C ASP A 276 -1.80 34.83 13.68
N ALA A 277 -1.56 33.55 13.92
CA ALA A 277 -0.44 32.81 13.34
C ALA A 277 -0.51 32.69 11.81
N PHE A 278 -1.72 32.80 11.22
CA PHE A 278 -1.92 32.82 9.78
C PHE A 278 -1.89 34.25 9.22
N LEU A 279 -2.56 35.18 9.91
CA LEU A 279 -2.75 36.55 9.44
C LEU A 279 -1.49 37.43 9.57
N TYR A 280 -0.69 37.15 10.59
CA TYR A 280 0.48 37.97 10.89
C TYR A 280 1.76 37.15 10.82
N ARG A 281 2.78 37.71 10.19
CA ARG A 281 4.14 37.17 10.20
C ARG A 281 5.02 38.08 11.02
N SER A 282 5.75 37.56 12.00
CA SER A 282 6.84 38.30 12.62
C SER A 282 7.91 38.56 11.56
N GLY A 283 8.38 39.82 11.46
CA GLY A 283 9.56 40.14 10.65
C GLY A 283 10.73 39.27 11.11
N ARG A 284 11.56 38.80 10.19
CA ARG A 284 12.86 38.22 10.57
C ARG A 284 13.70 39.37 11.16
N ASN A 285 14.00 39.28 12.45
CA ASN A 285 15.11 40.05 13.02
C ASN A 285 16.42 39.44 12.56
#